data_22737c6979a7cee25d5dd742d51eaae1
#
_entry.id   22737c6979a7cee25d5dd742d51eaae1
#
_cell.length_a   1.000
_cell.length_b   1.000
_cell.length_c   1.000
_cell.angle_alpha   90.00
_cell.angle_beta   90.00
_cell.angle_gamma   90.00
#
_symmetry.space_group_name_H-M   'P 1'
#
loop_
_entity.id
_entity.type
_entity.pdbx_description
1 polymer ?
#
loop_
_entity_poly.entity_id
_entity_poly.type
_entity_poly.pdbx_seq_one_letter_code
_entity_poly.pdbx_strand_id
1 'polypeptide(L)'
;KVTDLVILVVAGDDGVMPQTVEAINHAKAAEAPMIVAINKMDKPEADANRVKTDLLQHEIISEEMGGDTQMIEVSAQTGDGLDNLLEAVALQAELMELKAKADRAAEGIVIEAKLDKGRGAVATVLVQRGTLSVGDIFVVGQESGRVRALIDDKGQQIKTAGPSSPVEVLGAGGVPGAGEMFTVVENEADAREVAEYRARKARQQSSDIAPRAASLDQMMSQLETAERAEIAIV
;
A
#
# COMPACT_ATOMS: atom_id res chain seq x y z
N LYS A 1 2.17 3.15 -6.60
CA LYS A 1 3.43 2.88 -5.90
C LYS A 1 3.50 3.80 -4.69
N VAL A 2 3.53 3.23 -3.51
CA VAL A 2 3.60 3.98 -2.23
C VAL A 2 5.02 3.94 -1.67
N THR A 3 5.73 2.85 -1.93
CA THR A 3 7.04 2.53 -1.37
C THR A 3 8.13 2.76 -2.42
N ASP A 4 9.22 3.39 -2.05
CA ASP A 4 10.38 3.61 -2.91
C ASP A 4 11.38 2.46 -2.82
N LEU A 5 11.58 1.90 -1.62
CA LEU A 5 12.49 0.80 -1.32
C LEU A 5 11.76 -0.25 -0.46
N VAL A 6 12.02 -1.53 -0.70
CA VAL A 6 11.47 -2.65 0.08
C VAL A 6 12.59 -3.31 0.87
N ILE A 7 12.39 -3.50 2.17
CA ILE A 7 13.23 -4.36 2.99
C ILE A 7 12.48 -5.69 3.19
N LEU A 8 12.96 -6.75 2.54
CA LEU A 8 12.42 -8.09 2.69
C LEU A 8 13.10 -8.79 3.86
N VAL A 9 12.35 -9.08 4.91
CA VAL A 9 12.89 -9.79 6.08
C VAL A 9 12.62 -11.28 5.92
N VAL A 10 13.69 -12.06 5.93
CA VAL A 10 13.65 -13.54 5.84
C VAL A 10 14.32 -14.12 7.07
N ALA A 11 13.69 -15.08 7.73
CA ALA A 11 14.30 -15.74 8.88
C ALA A 11 15.35 -16.76 8.43
N GLY A 12 16.55 -16.68 9.01
CA GLY A 12 17.67 -17.58 8.68
C GLY A 12 17.43 -19.03 9.08
N ASP A 13 16.59 -19.26 10.09
CA ASP A 13 16.18 -20.59 10.57
C ASP A 13 15.08 -21.23 9.71
N ASP A 14 14.11 -20.43 9.23
CA ASP A 14 12.94 -20.91 8.49
C ASP A 14 13.16 -20.94 6.97
N GLY A 15 13.98 -20.03 6.41
CA GLY A 15 14.19 -19.86 4.98
C GLY A 15 13.05 -19.13 4.28
N VAL A 16 12.90 -19.35 2.97
CA VAL A 16 11.88 -18.70 2.14
C VAL A 16 10.52 -19.41 2.32
N MET A 17 9.58 -18.72 2.91
CA MET A 17 8.22 -19.20 3.17
C MET A 17 7.23 -18.67 2.12
N PRO A 18 6.01 -19.24 1.97
CA PRO A 18 5.04 -18.77 0.98
C PRO A 18 4.71 -17.28 1.08
N GLN A 19 4.67 -16.72 2.29
CA GLN A 19 4.47 -15.28 2.52
C GLN A 19 5.65 -14.45 2.00
N THR A 20 6.86 -14.98 2.09
CA THR A 20 8.06 -14.35 1.53
C THR A 20 7.95 -14.26 0.00
N VAL A 21 7.50 -15.34 -0.64
CA VAL A 21 7.29 -15.38 -2.10
C VAL A 21 6.23 -14.37 -2.54
N GLU A 22 5.15 -14.25 -1.78
CA GLU A 22 4.11 -13.25 -2.04
C GLU A 22 4.69 -11.83 -1.95
N ALA A 23 5.47 -11.53 -0.90
CA ALA A 23 6.13 -10.23 -0.74
C ALA A 23 7.11 -9.92 -1.89
N ILE A 24 7.89 -10.91 -2.34
CA ILE A 24 8.76 -10.79 -3.52
C ILE A 24 7.96 -10.41 -4.76
N ASN A 25 6.87 -11.12 -5.02
CA ASN A 25 6.02 -10.86 -6.18
C ASN A 25 5.40 -9.46 -6.14
N HIS A 26 4.98 -8.99 -4.98
CA HIS A 26 4.47 -7.63 -4.80
C HIS A 26 5.55 -6.56 -5.02
N ALA A 27 6.76 -6.78 -4.52
CA ALA A 27 7.87 -5.86 -4.72
C ALA A 27 8.30 -5.78 -6.20
N LYS A 28 8.38 -6.93 -6.89
CA LYS A 28 8.64 -7.01 -8.33
C LYS A 28 7.55 -6.31 -9.14
N ALA A 29 6.28 -6.57 -8.83
CA ALA A 29 5.15 -5.91 -9.51
C ALA A 29 5.14 -4.38 -9.29
N ALA A 30 5.67 -3.91 -8.17
CA ALA A 30 5.83 -2.48 -7.88
C ALA A 30 7.09 -1.88 -8.51
N GLU A 31 7.96 -2.68 -9.12
CA GLU A 31 9.27 -2.25 -9.62
C GLU A 31 10.06 -1.46 -8.55
N ALA A 32 10.01 -1.93 -7.31
CA ALA A 32 10.72 -1.33 -6.20
C ALA A 32 12.04 -2.08 -5.96
N PRO A 33 13.17 -1.37 -5.83
CA PRO A 33 14.43 -2.01 -5.42
C PRO A 33 14.25 -2.67 -4.06
N MET A 34 14.99 -3.75 -3.84
CA MET A 34 14.84 -4.60 -2.66
C MET A 34 16.18 -4.79 -1.96
N ILE A 35 16.15 -4.70 -0.64
CA ILE A 35 17.24 -5.16 0.25
C ILE A 35 16.68 -6.35 1.03
N VAL A 36 17.45 -7.42 1.15
CA VAL A 36 17.09 -8.59 1.94
C VAL A 36 17.80 -8.54 3.29
N ALA A 37 17.04 -8.58 4.37
CA ALA A 37 17.54 -8.73 5.72
C ALA A 37 17.33 -10.18 6.18
N ILE A 38 18.42 -10.96 6.28
CA ILE A 38 18.38 -12.34 6.78
C ILE A 38 18.45 -12.26 8.30
N ASN A 39 17.30 -12.41 8.93
CA ASN A 39 17.14 -12.20 10.38
C ASN A 39 17.28 -13.50 11.19
N LYS A 40 17.39 -13.36 12.52
CA LYS A 40 17.58 -14.43 13.49
C LYS A 40 18.93 -15.16 13.34
N MET A 41 19.96 -14.45 12.91
CA MET A 41 21.30 -15.02 12.76
C MET A 41 21.97 -15.37 14.09
N ASP A 42 21.38 -14.99 15.22
CA ASP A 42 21.76 -15.42 16.57
C ASP A 42 21.40 -16.88 16.88
N LYS A 43 20.55 -17.51 16.07
CA LYS A 43 20.13 -18.89 16.29
C LYS A 43 21.15 -19.88 15.68
N PRO A 44 21.41 -21.03 16.38
CA PRO A 44 22.33 -22.04 15.87
C PRO A 44 21.85 -22.76 14.58
N GLU A 45 20.58 -22.77 14.31
CA GLU A 45 19.99 -23.36 13.09
C GLU A 45 19.93 -22.37 11.90
N ALA A 46 20.33 -21.10 12.10
CA ALA A 46 20.33 -20.10 11.04
C ALA A 46 21.41 -20.37 10.00
N ASP A 47 21.00 -20.37 8.72
CA ASP A 47 21.89 -20.59 7.58
C ASP A 47 21.62 -19.56 6.47
N ALA A 48 22.44 -18.53 6.41
CA ALA A 48 22.33 -17.47 5.41
C ALA A 48 22.55 -17.99 3.98
N ASN A 49 23.43 -18.98 3.78
CA ASN A 49 23.72 -19.53 2.45
C ASN A 49 22.51 -20.29 1.90
N ARG A 50 21.80 -21.02 2.76
CA ARG A 50 20.55 -21.68 2.39
C ARG A 50 19.52 -20.65 1.95
N VAL A 51 19.32 -19.57 2.71
CA VAL A 51 18.39 -18.50 2.36
C VAL A 51 18.76 -17.84 1.02
N LYS A 52 20.05 -17.53 0.81
CA LYS A 52 20.56 -16.98 -0.46
C LYS A 52 20.26 -17.91 -1.64
N THR A 53 20.42 -19.23 -1.45
CA THR A 53 20.12 -20.26 -2.47
C THR A 53 18.61 -20.37 -2.75
N ASP A 54 17.77 -20.32 -1.72
CA ASP A 54 16.32 -20.36 -1.87
C ASP A 54 15.81 -19.12 -2.62
N LEU A 55 16.34 -17.93 -2.31
CA LEU A 55 16.00 -16.68 -2.99
C LEU A 55 16.39 -16.67 -4.47
N LEU A 56 17.48 -17.36 -4.83
CA LEU A 56 17.91 -17.51 -6.21
C LEU A 56 16.85 -18.20 -7.08
N GLN A 57 16.08 -19.15 -6.52
CA GLN A 57 14.96 -19.80 -7.23
C GLN A 57 13.84 -18.82 -7.57
N HIS A 58 13.78 -17.71 -6.85
CA HIS A 58 12.82 -16.63 -7.08
C HIS A 58 13.43 -15.44 -7.85
N GLU A 59 14.57 -15.66 -8.54
CA GLU A 59 15.28 -14.64 -9.32
C GLU A 59 15.72 -13.42 -8.49
N ILE A 60 16.03 -13.63 -7.20
CA ILE A 60 16.65 -12.64 -6.33
C ILE A 60 18.11 -13.04 -6.17
N ILE A 61 18.98 -12.31 -6.87
CA ILE A 61 20.41 -12.63 -6.95
C ILE A 61 21.17 -11.63 -6.08
N SER A 62 22.00 -12.14 -5.16
CA SER A 62 22.81 -11.29 -4.31
C SER A 62 23.92 -10.58 -5.10
N GLU A 63 24.34 -9.41 -4.63
CA GLU A 63 25.49 -8.69 -5.20
C GLU A 63 26.77 -9.56 -5.21
N GLU A 64 26.97 -10.39 -4.19
CA GLU A 64 28.09 -11.36 -4.12
C GLU A 64 28.10 -12.36 -5.28
N MET A 65 26.93 -12.67 -5.84
CA MET A 65 26.75 -13.59 -6.99
C MET A 65 26.59 -12.84 -8.32
N GLY A 66 26.86 -11.53 -8.34
CA GLY A 66 26.75 -10.69 -9.54
C GLY A 66 25.35 -10.16 -9.82
N GLY A 67 24.44 -10.21 -8.87
CA GLY A 67 23.12 -9.57 -8.92
C GLY A 67 23.15 -8.11 -8.44
N ASP A 68 21.97 -7.58 -8.19
CA ASP A 68 21.73 -6.21 -7.80
C ASP A 68 21.04 -6.07 -6.41
N THR A 69 20.84 -7.20 -5.72
CA THR A 69 20.15 -7.22 -4.42
C THR A 69 21.15 -7.36 -3.28
N GLN A 70 21.17 -6.38 -2.38
CA GLN A 70 21.94 -6.46 -1.14
C GLN A 70 21.28 -7.44 -0.17
N MET A 71 22.06 -8.36 0.38
CA MET A 71 21.61 -9.33 1.38
C MET A 71 22.44 -9.17 2.65
N ILE A 72 21.80 -8.80 3.74
CA ILE A 72 22.46 -8.43 4.99
C ILE A 72 21.98 -9.35 6.10
N GLU A 73 22.95 -9.96 6.77
CA GLU A 73 22.72 -10.82 7.92
C GLU A 73 22.50 -9.96 9.16
N VAL A 74 21.37 -10.17 9.86
CA VAL A 74 21.00 -9.38 11.03
C VAL A 74 20.44 -10.26 12.14
N SER A 75 20.48 -9.76 13.34
CA SER A 75 19.69 -10.26 14.46
C SER A 75 18.96 -9.10 15.14
N ALA A 76 17.64 -9.08 14.98
CA ALA A 76 16.81 -8.10 15.66
C ALA A 76 16.82 -8.27 17.18
N GLN A 77 17.20 -9.45 17.71
CA GLN A 77 17.26 -9.73 19.13
C GLN A 77 18.53 -9.17 19.78
N THR A 78 19.70 -9.36 19.14
CA THR A 78 20.99 -8.89 19.65
C THR A 78 21.36 -7.49 19.17
N GLY A 79 20.76 -7.05 18.06
CA GLY A 79 21.12 -5.80 17.38
C GLY A 79 22.23 -5.95 16.33
N ASP A 80 22.81 -7.15 16.21
CA ASP A 80 23.91 -7.39 15.27
C ASP A 80 23.45 -7.16 13.83
N GLY A 81 24.28 -6.51 13.01
CA GLY A 81 24.03 -6.24 11.60
C GLY A 81 23.00 -5.14 11.31
N LEU A 82 22.32 -4.58 12.31
CA LEU A 82 21.31 -3.53 12.07
C LEU A 82 21.95 -2.25 11.54
N ASP A 83 23.14 -1.88 12.00
CA ASP A 83 23.85 -0.71 11.49
C ASP A 83 24.21 -0.87 10.01
N ASN A 84 24.66 -2.07 9.60
CA ASN A 84 24.94 -2.39 8.20
C ASN A 84 23.66 -2.32 7.34
N LEU A 85 22.52 -2.76 7.88
CA LEU A 85 21.23 -2.64 7.19
C LEU A 85 20.82 -1.17 7.00
N LEU A 86 21.00 -0.35 8.02
CA LEU A 86 20.70 1.09 7.94
C LEU A 86 21.63 1.79 6.94
N GLU A 87 22.92 1.43 6.92
CA GLU A 87 23.88 1.97 5.95
C GLU A 87 23.51 1.59 4.51
N ALA A 88 23.11 0.35 4.27
CA ALA A 88 22.65 -0.11 2.97
C ALA A 88 21.38 0.63 2.51
N VAL A 89 20.43 0.83 3.41
CA VAL A 89 19.21 1.62 3.12
C VAL A 89 19.57 3.07 2.77
N ALA A 90 20.48 3.69 3.52
CA ALA A 90 20.91 5.05 3.27
C ALA A 90 21.62 5.18 1.91
N LEU A 91 22.52 4.25 1.60
CA LEU A 91 23.22 4.21 0.31
C LEU A 91 22.23 4.02 -0.85
N GLN A 92 21.28 3.09 -0.73
CA GLN A 92 20.28 2.86 -1.77
C GLN A 92 19.38 4.09 -1.97
N ALA A 93 18.99 4.76 -0.89
CA ALA A 93 18.19 5.98 -0.96
C ALA A 93 18.96 7.13 -1.64
N GLU A 94 20.27 7.24 -1.41
CA GLU A 94 21.14 8.22 -2.08
C GLU A 94 21.25 7.94 -3.58
N LEU A 95 21.49 6.68 -3.97
CA LEU A 95 21.55 6.25 -5.37
C LEU A 95 20.24 6.52 -6.13
N MET A 96 19.11 6.42 -5.45
CA MET A 96 17.79 6.70 -6.04
C MET A 96 17.51 8.20 -6.21
N GLU A 97 18.32 9.08 -5.66
CA GLU A 97 18.14 10.55 -5.70
C GLU A 97 16.70 10.98 -5.36
N LEU A 98 16.10 10.41 -4.32
CA LEU A 98 14.72 10.67 -3.93
C LEU A 98 14.53 12.15 -3.59
N LYS A 99 13.73 12.85 -4.39
CA LYS A 99 13.45 14.28 -4.25
C LYS A 99 11.94 14.52 -4.23
N ALA A 100 11.48 15.35 -3.32
CA ALA A 100 10.09 15.80 -3.26
C ALA A 100 10.01 17.32 -3.15
N LYS A 101 9.07 17.93 -3.89
CA LYS A 101 8.83 19.37 -3.81
C LYS A 101 7.88 19.64 -2.66
N ALA A 102 8.36 20.35 -1.62
CA ALA A 102 7.55 20.71 -0.45
C ALA A 102 6.70 21.97 -0.67
N ASP A 103 7.15 22.89 -1.54
CA ASP A 103 6.48 24.16 -1.82
C ASP A 103 5.41 24.00 -2.91
N ARG A 104 4.32 23.29 -2.56
CA ARG A 104 3.10 23.13 -3.37
C ARG A 104 1.97 22.56 -2.51
N ALA A 105 0.76 22.51 -3.07
CA ALA A 105 -0.37 21.82 -2.49
C ALA A 105 -0.04 20.34 -2.22
N ALA A 106 -0.47 19.81 -1.07
CA ALA A 106 -0.14 18.46 -0.66
C ALA A 106 -0.84 17.41 -1.53
N GLU A 107 -0.08 16.40 -1.89
CA GLU A 107 -0.54 15.14 -2.48
C GLU A 107 -0.01 13.98 -1.63
N GLY A 108 -0.84 12.97 -1.43
CA GLY A 108 -0.47 11.81 -0.63
C GLY A 108 -1.35 10.61 -0.93
N ILE A 109 -1.14 9.55 -0.19
CA ILE A 109 -1.90 8.30 -0.30
C ILE A 109 -2.43 7.92 1.08
N VAL A 110 -3.67 7.46 1.13
CA VAL A 110 -4.26 6.89 2.34
C VAL A 110 -3.65 5.52 2.61
N ILE A 111 -3.03 5.35 3.75
CA ILE A 111 -2.51 4.05 4.21
C ILE A 111 -3.63 3.25 4.85
N GLU A 112 -4.37 3.90 5.75
CA GLU A 112 -5.53 3.31 6.43
C GLU A 112 -6.54 4.40 6.78
N ALA A 113 -7.79 4.01 6.97
CA ALA A 113 -8.82 4.91 7.49
C ALA A 113 -9.80 4.15 8.38
N LYS A 114 -10.31 4.84 9.39
CA LYS A 114 -11.25 4.27 10.35
C LYS A 114 -12.26 5.32 10.83
N LEU A 115 -13.41 4.85 11.26
CA LEU A 115 -14.39 5.69 11.94
C LEU A 115 -14.14 5.63 13.46
N ASP A 116 -13.68 6.73 14.03
CA ASP A 116 -13.48 6.87 15.46
C ASP A 116 -14.75 7.44 16.11
N LYS A 117 -15.19 6.84 17.23
CA LYS A 117 -16.46 7.21 17.90
C LYS A 117 -16.48 8.64 18.45
N GLY A 118 -15.30 9.24 18.69
CA GLY A 118 -15.19 10.60 19.24
C GLY A 118 -14.69 11.63 18.24
N ARG A 119 -13.83 11.21 17.32
CA ARG A 119 -13.14 12.09 16.36
C ARG A 119 -13.74 12.07 14.96
N GLY A 120 -14.65 11.13 14.66
CA GLY A 120 -15.26 10.95 13.33
C GLY A 120 -14.36 10.14 12.39
N ALA A 121 -14.41 10.44 11.10
CA ALA A 121 -13.54 9.80 10.12
C ALA A 121 -12.08 10.27 10.32
N VAL A 122 -11.18 9.32 10.52
CA VAL A 122 -9.74 9.51 10.67
C VAL A 122 -9.04 8.72 9.58
N ALA A 123 -8.19 9.38 8.80
CA ALA A 123 -7.40 8.75 7.76
C ALA A 123 -5.90 8.97 8.01
N THR A 124 -5.12 7.91 8.00
CA THR A 124 -3.66 8.01 8.01
C THR A 124 -3.19 8.20 6.57
N VAL A 125 -2.59 9.34 6.31
CA VAL A 125 -2.11 9.74 4.99
C VAL A 125 -0.59 9.83 5.00
N LEU A 126 0.07 9.21 4.02
CA LEU A 126 1.47 9.46 3.73
C LEU A 126 1.55 10.60 2.73
N VAL A 127 2.07 11.73 3.17
CA VAL A 127 2.30 12.89 2.29
C VAL A 127 3.48 12.55 1.36
N GLN A 128 3.25 12.57 0.06
CA GLN A 128 4.29 12.28 -0.94
C GLN A 128 4.91 13.55 -1.51
N ARG A 129 4.12 14.60 -1.67
CA ARG A 129 4.55 15.88 -2.24
C ARG A 129 3.78 17.01 -1.58
N GLY A 130 4.38 18.19 -1.57
CA GLY A 130 3.75 19.37 -1.00
C GLY A 130 3.76 19.39 0.52
N THR A 131 3.15 20.38 1.09
CA THR A 131 2.99 20.54 2.54
C THR A 131 1.52 20.60 2.87
N LEU A 132 1.06 19.68 3.73
CA LEU A 132 -0.31 19.63 4.23
C LEU A 132 -0.42 20.47 5.48
N SER A 133 -1.43 21.33 5.56
CA SER A 133 -1.65 22.24 6.67
C SER A 133 -3.06 22.09 7.26
N VAL A 134 -3.19 22.40 8.54
CA VAL A 134 -4.51 22.51 9.18
C VAL A 134 -5.29 23.63 8.50
N GLY A 135 -6.52 23.34 8.09
CA GLY A 135 -7.39 24.25 7.34
C GLY A 135 -7.46 23.99 5.85
N ASP A 136 -6.52 23.21 5.30
CA ASP A 136 -6.53 22.84 3.88
C ASP A 136 -7.80 22.08 3.51
N ILE A 137 -8.28 22.33 2.29
CA ILE A 137 -9.42 21.62 1.70
C ILE A 137 -8.87 20.49 0.86
N PHE A 138 -9.43 19.28 0.98
CA PHE A 138 -8.92 18.12 0.30
C PHE A 138 -10.02 17.24 -0.30
N VAL A 139 -9.61 16.44 -1.26
CA VAL A 139 -10.38 15.34 -1.84
C VAL A 139 -9.60 14.05 -1.64
N VAL A 140 -10.28 13.00 -1.23
CA VAL A 140 -9.72 11.66 -1.06
C VAL A 140 -10.74 10.63 -1.51
N GLY A 141 -10.42 9.87 -2.56
CA GLY A 141 -11.38 8.94 -3.15
C GLY A 141 -12.69 9.65 -3.54
N GLN A 142 -13.79 9.21 -2.94
CA GLN A 142 -15.14 9.76 -3.12
C GLN A 142 -15.52 10.78 -2.04
N GLU A 143 -14.62 11.04 -1.10
CA GLU A 143 -14.84 11.89 0.03
C GLU A 143 -14.13 13.24 -0.16
N SER A 144 -14.66 14.28 0.45
CA SER A 144 -14.03 15.59 0.55
C SER A 144 -14.11 16.10 1.98
N GLY A 145 -13.26 17.06 2.30
CA GLY A 145 -13.27 17.63 3.64
C GLY A 145 -12.29 18.78 3.82
N ARG A 146 -12.23 19.25 5.05
CA ARG A 146 -11.27 20.26 5.49
C ARG A 146 -10.45 19.68 6.64
N VAL A 147 -9.15 19.83 6.57
CA VAL A 147 -8.23 19.38 7.64
C VAL A 147 -8.54 20.13 8.93
N ARG A 148 -9.12 19.44 9.91
CA ARG A 148 -9.42 19.98 11.25
C ARG A 148 -8.25 19.86 12.19
N ALA A 149 -7.53 18.74 12.09
CA ALA A 149 -6.32 18.47 12.88
C ALA A 149 -5.43 17.50 12.12
N LEU A 150 -4.13 17.61 12.38
CA LEU A 150 -3.08 16.68 11.97
C LEU A 150 -2.43 16.11 13.22
N ILE A 151 -2.23 14.80 13.26
CA ILE A 151 -1.59 14.10 14.37
C ILE A 151 -0.44 13.30 13.79
N ASP A 152 0.74 13.45 14.38
CA ASP A 152 1.94 12.74 13.94
C ASP A 152 1.96 11.27 14.44
N ASP A 153 3.01 10.54 14.08
CA ASP A 153 3.27 9.16 14.50
C ASP A 153 3.47 8.99 16.01
N LYS A 154 3.75 10.09 16.72
CA LYS A 154 3.91 10.14 18.20
C LYS A 154 2.62 10.52 18.92
N GLY A 155 1.52 10.72 18.19
CA GLY A 155 0.24 11.14 18.75
C GLY A 155 0.17 12.63 19.11
N GLN A 156 1.12 13.45 18.63
CA GLN A 156 1.14 14.88 18.87
C GLN A 156 0.42 15.64 17.78
N GLN A 157 -0.35 16.64 18.18
CA GLN A 157 -1.01 17.51 17.21
C GLN A 157 0.00 18.48 16.58
N ILE A 158 0.08 18.45 15.26
CA ILE A 158 0.97 19.31 14.46
C ILE A 158 0.16 20.26 13.57
N LYS A 159 0.77 21.34 13.11
CA LYS A 159 0.13 22.32 12.22
C LYS A 159 0.34 22.01 10.75
N THR A 160 1.48 21.45 10.41
CA THR A 160 1.89 21.17 9.03
C THR A 160 2.62 19.84 8.96
N ALA A 161 2.50 19.15 7.82
CA ALA A 161 3.21 17.91 7.50
C ALA A 161 3.82 18.03 6.10
N GLY A 162 5.11 17.82 6.00
CA GLY A 162 5.86 17.83 4.73
C GLY A 162 5.89 16.47 4.05
N PRO A 163 6.61 16.36 2.91
CA PRO A 163 6.81 15.08 2.22
C PRO A 163 7.40 14.00 3.11
N SER A 164 7.05 12.74 2.83
CA SER A 164 7.45 11.52 3.55
C SER A 164 6.96 11.44 5.01
N SER A 165 6.05 12.34 5.41
CA SER A 165 5.47 12.33 6.76
C SER A 165 4.16 11.53 6.77
N PRO A 166 4.05 10.45 7.57
CA PRO A 166 2.76 9.83 7.88
C PRO A 166 2.01 10.67 8.91
N VAL A 167 0.76 11.00 8.63
CA VAL A 167 -0.07 11.79 9.53
C VAL A 167 -1.51 11.30 9.58
N GLU A 168 -2.11 11.28 10.77
CA GLU A 168 -3.56 11.12 10.90
C GLU A 168 -4.23 12.46 10.56
N VAL A 169 -5.12 12.43 9.58
CA VAL A 169 -5.91 13.58 9.12
C VAL A 169 -7.33 13.44 9.64
N LEU A 170 -7.81 14.45 10.34
CA LEU A 170 -9.19 14.56 10.80
C LEU A 170 -9.92 15.58 9.93
N GLY A 171 -11.17 15.28 9.56
CA GLY A 171 -12.03 16.25 8.87
C GLY A 171 -12.60 15.78 7.53
N ALA A 172 -12.40 14.51 7.17
CA ALA A 172 -13.07 13.91 6.02
C ALA A 172 -14.58 13.75 6.26
N GLY A 173 -15.37 13.89 5.21
CA GLY A 173 -16.84 13.72 5.25
C GLY A 173 -17.28 12.28 5.48
N GLY A 174 -16.44 11.32 5.10
CA GLY A 174 -16.64 9.88 5.30
C GLY A 174 -15.29 9.17 5.43
N VAL A 175 -15.31 7.85 5.50
CA VAL A 175 -14.10 7.02 5.63
C VAL A 175 -13.58 6.66 4.24
N PRO A 176 -12.43 7.21 3.80
CA PRO A 176 -11.86 6.87 2.51
C PRO A 176 -11.31 5.43 2.49
N GLY A 177 -11.11 4.89 1.29
CA GLY A 177 -10.46 3.60 1.10
C GLY A 177 -8.94 3.68 1.25
N ALA A 178 -8.31 2.60 1.76
CA ALA A 178 -6.86 2.46 1.73
C ALA A 178 -6.36 2.43 0.27
N GLY A 179 -5.24 3.09 0.00
CA GLY A 179 -4.67 3.23 -1.34
C GLY A 179 -5.26 4.37 -2.18
N GLU A 180 -6.28 5.07 -1.69
CA GLU A 180 -6.85 6.22 -2.40
C GLU A 180 -5.92 7.44 -2.36
N MET A 181 -5.91 8.19 -3.46
CA MET A 181 -5.14 9.44 -3.54
C MET A 181 -5.81 10.55 -2.73
N PHE A 182 -5.02 11.17 -1.88
CA PHE A 182 -5.32 12.37 -1.14
C PHE A 182 -4.74 13.59 -1.88
N THR A 183 -5.55 14.61 -2.15
CA THR A 183 -5.12 15.81 -2.88
C THR A 183 -5.72 17.05 -2.26
N VAL A 184 -4.88 18.02 -1.93
CA VAL A 184 -5.32 19.36 -1.50
C VAL A 184 -5.77 20.16 -2.72
N VAL A 185 -6.91 20.85 -2.58
CA VAL A 185 -7.51 21.73 -3.59
C VAL A 185 -7.74 23.12 -3.05
N GLU A 186 -7.92 24.11 -3.94
CA GLU A 186 -8.01 25.52 -3.53
C GLU A 186 -9.32 25.88 -2.85
N ASN A 187 -10.42 25.27 -3.28
CA ASN A 187 -11.73 25.62 -2.76
C ASN A 187 -12.65 24.40 -2.50
N GLU A 188 -13.66 24.61 -1.68
CA GLU A 188 -14.57 23.55 -1.24
C GLU A 188 -15.57 23.12 -2.33
N ALA A 189 -15.88 24.02 -3.26
CA ALA A 189 -16.79 23.71 -4.35
C ALA A 189 -16.17 22.68 -5.31
N ASP A 190 -14.92 22.89 -5.69
CA ASP A 190 -14.17 21.95 -6.54
C ASP A 190 -13.96 20.61 -5.84
N ALA A 191 -13.66 20.64 -4.53
CA ALA A 191 -13.54 19.44 -3.73
C ALA A 191 -14.80 18.57 -3.81
N ARG A 192 -15.96 19.20 -3.63
CA ARG A 192 -17.25 18.53 -3.65
C ARG A 192 -17.60 18.01 -5.04
N GLU A 193 -17.38 18.81 -6.08
CA GLU A 193 -17.66 18.41 -7.46
C GLU A 193 -16.83 17.18 -7.87
N VAL A 194 -15.53 17.17 -7.55
CA VAL A 194 -14.64 16.03 -7.83
C VAL A 194 -15.08 14.79 -7.06
N ALA A 195 -15.40 14.92 -5.78
CA ALA A 195 -15.87 13.80 -4.94
C ALA A 195 -17.19 13.22 -5.49
N GLU A 196 -18.17 14.05 -5.82
CA GLU A 196 -19.45 13.63 -6.42
C GLU A 196 -19.25 12.97 -7.79
N TYR A 197 -18.37 13.50 -8.63
CA TYR A 197 -18.05 12.88 -9.92
C TYR A 197 -17.48 11.49 -9.74
N ARG A 198 -16.50 11.32 -8.82
CA ARG A 198 -15.89 10.01 -8.53
C ARG A 198 -16.91 9.03 -7.95
N ALA A 199 -17.79 9.50 -7.05
CA ALA A 199 -18.88 8.70 -6.48
C ALA A 199 -19.87 8.21 -7.56
N ARG A 200 -20.27 9.07 -8.50
CA ARG A 200 -21.10 8.69 -9.65
C ARG A 200 -20.44 7.64 -10.53
N LYS A 201 -19.18 7.84 -10.86
CA LYS A 201 -18.41 6.90 -11.70
C LYS A 201 -18.28 5.52 -11.05
N ALA A 202 -18.00 5.48 -9.75
CA ALA A 202 -17.91 4.23 -9.00
C ALA A 202 -19.25 3.47 -8.96
N ARG A 203 -20.38 4.18 -8.79
CA ARG A 203 -21.71 3.57 -8.86
C ARG A 203 -22.05 3.02 -10.24
N GLN A 204 -21.65 3.70 -11.31
CA GLN A 204 -21.85 3.21 -12.67
C GLN A 204 -21.04 1.93 -12.92
N GLN A 205 -19.77 1.91 -12.51
CA GLN A 205 -18.92 0.71 -12.65
C GLN A 205 -19.46 -0.48 -11.83
N SER A 206 -19.95 -0.24 -10.62
CA SER A 206 -20.54 -1.32 -9.81
C SER A 206 -21.87 -1.84 -10.39
N SER A 207 -22.67 -0.99 -11.05
CA SER A 207 -23.89 -1.41 -11.73
C SER A 207 -23.64 -2.19 -13.03
N ASP A 208 -22.51 -1.91 -13.71
CA ASP A 208 -22.12 -2.62 -14.92
C ASP A 208 -21.48 -3.99 -14.62
N ILE A 209 -20.87 -4.15 -13.42
CA ILE A 209 -20.26 -5.40 -12.94
C ILE A 209 -21.30 -6.30 -12.24
N ALA A 210 -22.38 -5.73 -11.70
CA ALA A 210 -23.46 -6.54 -11.15
C ALA A 210 -24.01 -7.43 -12.29
N PRO A 211 -23.96 -8.77 -12.17
CA PRO A 211 -24.60 -9.61 -13.18
C PRO A 211 -26.05 -9.12 -13.28
N ARG A 212 -26.48 -8.70 -14.46
CA ARG A 212 -27.88 -8.40 -14.71
C ARG A 212 -28.61 -9.61 -14.18
N ALA A 213 -29.32 -9.46 -13.07
CA ALA A 213 -30.19 -10.48 -12.55
C ALA A 213 -31.06 -10.88 -13.72
N ALA A 214 -30.84 -12.09 -14.24
CA ALA A 214 -31.61 -12.62 -15.35
C ALA A 214 -33.07 -12.41 -14.93
N SER A 215 -33.85 -11.71 -15.74
CA SER A 215 -35.23 -11.47 -15.40
C SER A 215 -35.88 -12.83 -15.17
N LEU A 216 -36.83 -12.93 -14.25
CA LEU A 216 -37.54 -14.18 -13.95
C LEU A 216 -38.00 -14.85 -15.26
N ASP A 217 -38.34 -14.08 -16.28
CA ASP A 217 -38.70 -14.55 -17.63
C ASP A 217 -37.54 -15.22 -18.37
N GLN A 218 -36.28 -14.73 -18.20
CA GLN A 218 -35.10 -15.39 -18.80
C GLN A 218 -34.73 -16.67 -18.06
N MET A 219 -34.91 -16.74 -16.75
CA MET A 219 -34.73 -17.98 -15.99
C MET A 219 -35.83 -19.01 -16.34
N MET A 220 -37.08 -18.60 -16.48
CA MET A 220 -38.17 -19.45 -16.91
C MET A 220 -37.96 -19.99 -18.31
N SER A 221 -37.52 -19.17 -19.27
CA SER A 221 -37.24 -19.61 -20.64
C SER A 221 -36.05 -20.56 -20.72
N GLN A 222 -35.05 -20.45 -19.84
CA GLN A 222 -33.94 -21.40 -19.74
C GLN A 222 -34.39 -22.74 -19.10
N LEU A 223 -35.31 -22.71 -18.17
CA LEU A 223 -35.93 -23.94 -17.58
C LEU A 223 -36.81 -24.68 -18.61
N GLU A 224 -37.62 -23.95 -19.40
CA GLU A 224 -38.42 -24.56 -20.49
C GLU A 224 -37.56 -25.19 -21.60
N THR A 225 -36.35 -24.66 -21.86
CA THR A 225 -35.42 -25.27 -22.82
C THR A 225 -34.64 -26.44 -22.24
N ALA A 226 -34.45 -26.52 -20.94
CA ALA A 226 -33.75 -27.64 -20.27
C ALA A 226 -34.62 -28.92 -20.11
N GLU A 227 -35.95 -28.80 -20.17
CA GLU A 227 -36.86 -29.97 -20.05
C GLU A 227 -36.96 -30.84 -21.33
N ARG A 228 -36.27 -30.49 -22.41
CA ARG A 228 -36.27 -31.27 -23.70
C ARG A 228 -34.96 -31.99 -23.98
N ALA A 229 -34.25 -32.46 -22.97
CA ALA A 229 -33.18 -33.43 -23.17
C ALA A 229 -33.75 -34.83 -23.10
N GLU A 230 -34.20 -35.42 -24.22
CA GLU A 230 -34.55 -36.83 -24.33
C GLU A 230 -33.28 -37.67 -24.16
N ILE A 231 -33.26 -38.47 -23.10
CA ILE A 231 -32.25 -39.54 -22.91
C ILE A 231 -32.72 -40.75 -23.74
N ALA A 232 -32.07 -40.95 -24.89
CA ALA A 232 -32.24 -42.20 -25.64
C ALA A 232 -31.52 -43.34 -24.87
N ILE A 233 -32.29 -44.27 -24.29
CA ILE A 233 -31.79 -45.50 -23.72
C ILE A 233 -31.82 -46.56 -24.83
N VAL A 234 -30.63 -47.09 -25.16
CA VAL A 234 -30.43 -48.28 -25.99
C VAL A 234 -30.19 -49.48 -25.07
#